data_4570a12e879f386575a94a2bb20e6c73
#
_entry.id   4570a12e879f386575a94a2bb20e6c73
#
_cell.length_a   1.000
_cell.length_b   1.000
_cell.length_c   1.000
_cell.angle_alpha   90.00
_cell.angle_beta   90.00
_cell.angle_gamma   90.00
#
_symmetry.space_group_name_H-M   'P 1'
#
loop_
_entity.id
_entity.type
_entity.pdbx_description
1 polymer ?
#
loop_
_entity_poly.entity_id
_entity_poly.type
_entity_poly.pdbx_seq_one_letter_code
_entity_poly.pdbx_strand_id
1 'polypeptide(L)'
;MRSPRRRLKGGSRRSGGSVKAQSDQEQPGKGLFGIGKSNGAGHTPIDGFPAPEALEITPRAVKAGDTWFRTLAIVGWPREVSAGWLQPLLSWRGAADIALYFEPVANDTAARHLQKQRARFSSSLSKAGISDPMTEVAATDAEDIARSIARGESRLFRLGLYITLRADTLEALDAETYKVKVLCSSLLLDARPTTYRALEGWLTTLPLGADQIKLRRTFDTKAGADCFPFATGEMVGHSTGILFGRGVSRTRTEATSGGGGSPIFVDRFALPNHNMLILASSGAGKSYTAKALTGRSALQGDEVLIVDPDDEYVRLTEALGGEVIRDPTQAAKEDSRVVCYALGETEEARLHEAVGQALGSVWQRVDKGPVRRRQVVVDEAYLMLRENPEASYLLWALIKRSRKRLCGLTIITQDLADVLSTTLGESIINNASIHLLLRQTEKAIDGIGTAFGLSEGERNFLVAAPQGQGLLLVGGERAALKVVTSQLEHGLCVTDPAAQLVAVNR
;
A
#
# COMPACT_ATOMS: atom_id res chain seq x y z
N MET A 1 65.68 9.45 -39.72
CA MET A 1 65.92 10.72 -40.42
C MET A 1 65.47 11.87 -39.53
N ARG A 2 66.39 12.45 -38.80
CA ARG A 2 66.87 13.83 -38.78
C ARG A 2 65.78 14.90 -38.51
N SER A 3 65.84 15.43 -37.29
CA SER A 3 65.52 16.77 -36.81
C SER A 3 66.05 17.88 -37.74
N PRO A 4 65.64 19.19 -37.67
CA PRO A 4 66.31 20.04 -36.65
C PRO A 4 65.44 21.16 -36.03
N ARG A 5 65.97 21.60 -34.88
CA ARG A 5 65.80 22.85 -34.13
C ARG A 5 65.95 24.10 -34.96
N ARG A 6 65.31 25.22 -34.56
CA ARG A 6 65.90 26.59 -34.60
C ARG A 6 65.41 27.46 -33.46
N ARG A 7 66.39 27.93 -32.68
CA ARG A 7 66.40 29.08 -31.80
C ARG A 7 66.68 30.37 -32.58
N LEU A 8 66.28 31.54 -32.04
CA LEU A 8 66.90 32.84 -32.03
C LEU A 8 66.05 33.76 -31.13
N LYS A 9 66.47 34.26 -29.95
CA LYS A 9 67.30 35.44 -29.59
C LYS A 9 66.75 36.77 -30.20
N GLY A 10 66.29 37.74 -29.39
CA GLY A 10 66.99 38.58 -28.49
C GLY A 10 66.48 40.02 -28.58
N GLY A 11 66.67 40.83 -27.52
CA GLY A 11 66.81 42.28 -27.55
C GLY A 11 65.67 43.07 -26.86
N SER A 12 65.74 43.42 -25.68
CA SER A 12 66.30 44.51 -24.86
C SER A 12 65.75 45.94 -25.10
N ARG A 13 65.19 46.54 -24.11
CA ARG A 13 65.46 47.77 -23.39
C ARG A 13 64.30 48.64 -22.98
N ARG A 14 64.13 48.78 -21.65
CA ARG A 14 63.97 50.00 -20.84
C ARG A 14 62.92 51.04 -21.20
N SER A 15 61.96 51.24 -20.26
CA SER A 15 61.84 52.51 -19.53
C SER A 15 60.83 52.37 -18.40
N GLY A 16 61.18 53.02 -17.29
CA GLY A 16 60.56 52.94 -16.01
C GLY A 16 59.29 53.79 -15.89
N GLY A 17 58.50 53.41 -14.92
CA GLY A 17 57.35 54.14 -14.46
C GLY A 17 56.88 53.52 -13.15
N SER A 18 57.23 54.17 -12.04
CA SER A 18 56.81 53.84 -10.69
C SER A 18 55.27 54.02 -10.59
N VAL A 19 54.55 52.97 -10.25
CA VAL A 19 53.22 53.12 -9.76
C VAL A 19 53.01 52.17 -8.56
N LYS A 20 52.46 52.77 -7.54
CA LYS A 20 52.26 52.31 -6.17
C LYS A 20 51.54 50.89 -6.14
N ALA A 21 52.07 50.06 -5.22
CA ALA A 21 51.43 48.83 -4.78
C ALA A 21 50.07 49.14 -4.18
N GLN A 22 48.98 48.60 -4.82
CA GLN A 22 47.71 48.36 -4.22
C GLN A 22 47.67 46.87 -3.94
N SER A 23 47.49 46.56 -2.67
CA SER A 23 47.30 45.24 -2.15
C SER A 23 45.96 44.69 -2.68
N ASP A 24 46.00 43.75 -3.62
CA ASP A 24 44.84 42.92 -3.98
C ASP A 24 44.60 41.92 -2.85
N GLN A 25 43.57 42.20 -2.06
CA GLN A 25 42.95 41.19 -1.20
C GLN A 25 42.20 40.21 -2.09
N GLU A 26 42.67 38.97 -2.10
CA GLU A 26 41.91 37.82 -2.64
C GLU A 26 40.58 37.75 -1.94
N GLN A 27 39.50 37.92 -2.69
CA GLN A 27 38.13 37.62 -2.25
C GLN A 27 37.96 36.10 -2.24
N PRO A 28 37.43 35.50 -1.14
CA PRO A 28 37.11 34.09 -1.11
C PRO A 28 35.93 33.82 -2.07
N GLY A 29 36.04 32.75 -2.83
CA GLY A 29 35.09 32.34 -3.85
C GLY A 29 33.66 32.25 -3.29
N LYS A 30 32.71 32.88 -3.99
CA LYS A 30 31.30 32.82 -3.72
C LYS A 30 30.87 31.37 -3.92
N GLY A 31 30.48 30.68 -2.83
CA GLY A 31 29.77 29.42 -2.89
C GLY A 31 28.42 29.61 -3.57
N LEU A 32 27.93 28.57 -4.17
CA LEU A 32 26.68 28.52 -4.99
C LEU A 32 25.40 28.93 -4.23
N PHE A 33 25.51 29.02 -2.90
CA PHE A 33 24.49 29.60 -2.02
C PHE A 33 25.17 30.62 -1.12
N GLY A 34 24.86 31.88 -1.33
CA GLY A 34 25.41 32.98 -0.55
C GLY A 34 24.96 32.93 0.93
N ILE A 35 25.70 32.20 1.76
CA ILE A 35 25.59 32.28 3.21
C ILE A 35 26.48 33.46 3.64
N GLY A 36 25.93 34.67 3.52
CA GLY A 36 26.51 35.86 4.06
C GLY A 36 26.18 35.96 5.55
N LYS A 37 27.19 36.27 6.39
CA LYS A 37 26.93 36.75 7.76
C LYS A 37 26.12 38.03 7.65
N SER A 38 24.85 38.03 8.06
CA SER A 38 24.01 39.20 8.10
C SER A 38 24.40 40.08 9.29
N ASN A 39 25.07 41.18 9.03
CA ASN A 39 24.96 42.37 9.87
C ASN A 39 23.57 42.97 9.56
N GLY A 40 22.72 43.04 10.58
CA GLY A 40 21.36 43.53 10.63
C GLY A 40 20.91 44.61 9.64
N ALA A 41 20.70 44.24 8.37
CA ALA A 41 19.95 45.02 7.40
C ALA A 41 18.87 44.06 6.82
N GLY A 42 17.63 44.42 7.03
CA GLY A 42 16.48 43.61 6.68
C GLY A 42 16.52 43.08 5.25
N HIS A 43 16.61 41.78 5.11
CA HIS A 43 16.29 41.10 3.87
C HIS A 43 14.75 41.04 3.77
N THR A 44 14.19 41.72 2.81
CA THR A 44 12.82 41.49 2.36
C THR A 44 12.76 40.05 1.86
N PRO A 45 11.91 39.17 2.44
CA PRO A 45 11.70 37.84 1.88
C PRO A 45 11.22 38.00 0.43
N ILE A 46 11.72 37.16 -0.48
CA ILE A 46 11.10 37.03 -1.80
C ILE A 46 9.72 36.44 -1.54
N ASP A 47 8.67 37.25 -1.61
CA ASP A 47 7.29 36.83 -1.41
C ASP A 47 6.98 35.62 -2.24
N GLY A 48 6.62 34.48 -1.60
CA GLY A 48 6.18 33.27 -2.22
C GLY A 48 7.20 32.11 -2.26
N PHE A 49 8.44 32.25 -1.79
CA PHE A 49 9.37 31.12 -1.68
C PHE A 49 9.43 30.62 -0.22
N PRO A 50 8.95 29.40 0.09
CA PRO A 50 9.01 28.84 1.43
C PRO A 50 10.46 28.41 1.74
N ALA A 51 11.27 29.35 2.23
CA ALA A 51 12.61 29.06 2.71
C ALA A 51 12.68 29.36 4.23
N PRO A 52 13.41 28.54 5.02
CA PRO A 52 13.58 28.83 6.42
C PRO A 52 14.36 30.15 6.61
N GLU A 53 13.93 30.98 7.56
CA GLU A 53 14.55 32.29 7.85
C GLU A 53 16.00 32.15 8.31
N ALA A 54 16.34 31.04 8.99
CA ALA A 54 17.68 30.75 9.49
C ALA A 54 17.97 29.24 9.48
N LEU A 55 19.23 28.88 9.29
CA LEU A 55 19.74 27.51 9.45
C LEU A 55 20.82 27.52 10.55
N GLU A 56 20.63 26.66 11.56
CA GLU A 56 21.68 26.34 12.53
C GLU A 56 22.24 24.94 12.18
N ILE A 57 23.56 24.86 12.00
CA ILE A 57 24.23 23.63 11.60
C ILE A 57 25.09 23.14 12.74
N THR A 58 24.82 21.96 13.26
CA THR A 58 25.64 21.26 14.24
C THR A 58 26.37 20.09 13.56
N PRO A 59 27.32 19.45 14.22
CA PRO A 59 28.01 18.29 13.64
C PRO A 59 27.09 17.13 13.25
N ARG A 60 25.89 17.01 13.87
CA ARG A 60 24.99 15.85 13.71
C ARG A 60 23.55 16.20 13.36
N ALA A 61 23.19 17.48 13.32
CA ALA A 61 21.84 17.93 13.07
C ALA A 61 21.83 19.31 12.40
N VAL A 62 20.74 19.61 11.71
CA VAL A 62 20.43 20.92 11.15
C VAL A 62 19.13 21.39 11.80
N LYS A 63 19.08 22.65 12.22
CA LYS A 63 17.83 23.30 12.61
C LYS A 63 17.43 24.26 11.50
N ALA A 64 16.21 24.13 11.03
CA ALA A 64 15.61 25.01 10.05
C ALA A 64 14.27 25.55 10.61
N GLY A 65 14.22 26.86 10.89
CA GLY A 65 13.14 27.44 11.69
C GLY A 65 13.14 26.82 13.09
N ASP A 66 11.99 26.31 13.53
CA ASP A 66 11.84 25.69 14.86
C ASP A 66 12.06 24.17 14.87
N THR A 67 12.34 23.56 13.71
CA THR A 67 12.44 22.11 13.57
C THR A 67 13.88 21.64 13.44
N TRP A 68 14.25 20.59 14.19
CA TRP A 68 15.52 19.90 14.09
C TRP A 68 15.46 18.72 13.13
N PHE A 69 16.49 18.56 12.33
CA PHE A 69 16.64 17.49 11.33
C PHE A 69 17.93 16.71 11.55
N ARG A 70 17.87 15.39 11.40
CA ARG A 70 19.05 14.52 11.39
C ARG A 70 18.92 13.47 10.32
N THR A 71 19.95 13.37 9.49
CA THR A 71 20.01 12.37 8.42
C THR A 71 20.84 11.18 8.84
N LEU A 72 20.30 9.99 8.62
CA LEU A 72 20.99 8.72 8.70
C LEU A 72 21.30 8.24 7.28
N ALA A 73 22.53 7.83 7.02
CA ALA A 73 22.95 7.17 5.79
C ALA A 73 23.08 5.66 6.06
N ILE A 74 22.58 4.84 5.16
CA ILE A 74 22.74 3.39 5.24
C ILE A 74 24.08 3.00 4.67
N VAL A 75 24.97 2.49 5.54
CA VAL A 75 26.33 2.08 5.19
C VAL A 75 26.52 0.56 5.12
N GLY A 76 25.66 -0.20 5.84
CA GLY A 76 25.62 -1.65 5.83
C GLY A 76 24.27 -2.15 5.37
N TRP A 77 24.25 -3.22 4.56
CA TRP A 77 23.06 -3.81 3.95
C TRP A 77 23.00 -5.31 4.21
N PRO A 78 21.82 -5.91 4.30
CA PRO A 78 21.67 -7.35 4.39
C PRO A 78 22.28 -8.02 3.15
N ARG A 79 22.63 -9.27 3.27
CA ARG A 79 23.23 -10.06 2.19
C ARG A 79 22.19 -10.43 1.13
N GLU A 80 21.01 -10.81 1.58
CA GLU A 80 19.87 -11.18 0.74
C GLU A 80 18.66 -10.35 1.15
N VAL A 81 17.87 -9.97 0.18
CA VAL A 81 16.63 -9.21 0.36
C VAL A 81 15.54 -9.84 -0.50
N SER A 82 14.28 -9.59 -0.13
CA SER A 82 13.10 -10.01 -0.89
C SER A 82 12.17 -8.82 -1.08
N ALA A 83 11.27 -8.90 -2.05
CA ALA A 83 10.31 -7.82 -2.31
C ALA A 83 9.57 -7.41 -1.03
N GLY A 84 9.47 -6.10 -0.80
CA GLY A 84 8.77 -5.52 0.36
C GLY A 84 9.56 -5.52 1.67
N TRP A 85 10.82 -5.92 1.71
CA TRP A 85 11.62 -5.97 2.94
C TRP A 85 11.81 -4.60 3.62
N LEU A 86 11.72 -3.51 2.87
CA LEU A 86 11.76 -2.13 3.40
C LEU A 86 10.42 -1.66 4.00
N GLN A 87 9.35 -2.45 3.89
CA GLN A 87 8.01 -2.09 4.35
C GLN A 87 7.99 -1.58 5.81
N PRO A 88 8.68 -2.20 6.79
CA PRO A 88 8.68 -1.69 8.15
C PRO A 88 9.25 -0.28 8.30
N LEU A 89 10.22 0.08 7.46
CA LEU A 89 10.79 1.44 7.43
C LEU A 89 9.81 2.43 6.80
N LEU A 90 9.12 2.05 5.74
CA LEU A 90 8.11 2.88 5.06
C LEU A 90 6.84 3.08 5.89
N SER A 91 6.53 2.11 6.75
CA SER A 91 5.40 2.16 7.69
C SER A 91 5.74 2.88 9.01
N TRP A 92 6.92 3.50 9.11
CA TRP A 92 7.33 4.25 10.30
C TRP A 92 6.34 5.38 10.61
N ARG A 93 5.86 5.46 11.85
CA ARG A 93 4.84 6.44 12.26
C ARG A 93 5.38 7.81 12.63
N GLY A 94 6.68 7.90 12.84
CA GLY A 94 7.34 9.17 13.13
C GLY A 94 7.52 10.03 11.88
N ALA A 95 7.93 11.27 12.07
CA ALA A 95 8.20 12.19 10.97
C ALA A 95 9.58 11.87 10.35
N ALA A 96 9.57 11.25 9.18
CA ALA A 96 10.79 10.86 8.45
C ALA A 96 10.64 11.09 6.95
N ASP A 97 11.69 11.60 6.33
CA ASP A 97 11.85 11.70 4.88
C ASP A 97 12.85 10.64 4.42
N ILE A 98 12.46 9.79 3.48
CA ILE A 98 13.29 8.69 2.97
C ILE A 98 13.63 8.97 1.52
N ALA A 99 14.93 9.04 1.20
CA ALA A 99 15.42 9.21 -0.16
C ALA A 99 16.19 7.97 -0.62
N LEU A 100 15.80 7.43 -1.78
CA LEU A 100 16.43 6.30 -2.42
C LEU A 100 16.99 6.72 -3.78
N TYR A 101 18.29 6.64 -3.94
CA TYR A 101 19.00 7.01 -5.16
C TYR A 101 19.45 5.78 -5.92
N PHE A 102 19.01 5.65 -7.17
CA PHE A 102 19.45 4.62 -8.11
C PHE A 102 20.25 5.25 -9.24
N GLU A 103 21.48 4.82 -9.42
CA GLU A 103 22.34 5.23 -10.51
C GLU A 103 22.78 3.99 -11.32
N PRO A 104 22.43 3.90 -12.61
CA PRO A 104 22.89 2.79 -13.44
C PRO A 104 24.40 2.86 -13.66
N VAL A 105 25.08 1.72 -13.61
CA VAL A 105 26.51 1.61 -13.91
C VAL A 105 26.69 1.24 -15.37
N ALA A 106 27.53 1.98 -16.10
CA ALA A 106 27.84 1.67 -17.49
C ALA A 106 28.45 0.26 -17.61
N ASN A 107 28.02 -0.52 -18.61
CA ASN A 107 28.37 -1.93 -18.76
C ASN A 107 29.89 -2.20 -18.81
N ASP A 108 30.65 -1.34 -19.45
CA ASP A 108 32.12 -1.41 -19.50
C ASP A 108 32.78 -1.22 -18.12
N THR A 109 32.22 -0.33 -17.32
CA THR A 109 32.66 -0.09 -15.95
C THR A 109 32.24 -1.23 -15.03
N ALA A 110 31.03 -1.77 -15.21
CA ALA A 110 30.54 -2.95 -14.50
C ALA A 110 31.43 -4.18 -14.75
N ALA A 111 31.77 -4.46 -16.02
CA ALA A 111 32.65 -5.57 -16.39
C ALA A 111 34.05 -5.46 -15.74
N ARG A 112 34.67 -4.27 -15.79
CA ARG A 112 35.96 -4.03 -15.15
C ARG A 112 35.90 -4.17 -13.63
N HIS A 113 34.83 -3.75 -13.01
CA HIS A 113 34.65 -3.86 -11.55
C HIS A 113 34.53 -5.32 -11.10
N LEU A 114 33.70 -6.09 -11.80
CA LEU A 114 33.50 -7.53 -11.54
C LEU A 114 34.79 -8.33 -11.81
N GLN A 115 35.54 -8.01 -12.88
CA GLN A 115 36.81 -8.65 -13.16
C GLN A 115 37.84 -8.42 -12.04
N LYS A 116 37.94 -7.18 -11.51
CA LYS A 116 38.79 -6.88 -10.37
C LYS A 116 38.35 -7.60 -9.09
N GLN A 117 37.05 -7.70 -8.87
CA GLN A 117 36.49 -8.39 -7.70
C GLN A 117 36.76 -9.90 -7.77
N ARG A 118 36.53 -10.54 -8.92
CA ARG A 118 36.85 -11.95 -9.16
C ARG A 118 38.34 -12.23 -8.95
N ALA A 119 39.24 -11.39 -9.49
CA ALA A 119 40.67 -11.52 -9.28
C ALA A 119 41.10 -11.40 -7.80
N ARG A 120 40.43 -10.56 -7.02
CA ARG A 120 40.64 -10.47 -5.56
C ARG A 120 40.20 -11.76 -4.85
N PHE A 121 39.03 -12.28 -5.14
CA PHE A 121 38.54 -13.53 -4.53
C PHE A 121 39.41 -14.71 -4.91
N SER A 122 39.79 -14.88 -6.18
CA SER A 122 40.67 -15.97 -6.60
C SER A 122 42.05 -15.90 -5.92
N SER A 123 42.60 -14.68 -5.73
CA SER A 123 43.88 -14.50 -5.02
C SER A 123 43.76 -14.75 -3.49
N SER A 124 42.61 -14.49 -2.88
CA SER A 124 42.34 -14.82 -1.47
C SER A 124 42.21 -16.33 -1.28
N LEU A 125 41.48 -17.03 -2.15
CA LEU A 125 41.30 -18.48 -2.11
C LEU A 125 42.62 -19.23 -2.32
N SER A 126 43.51 -18.71 -3.17
CA SER A 126 44.82 -19.34 -3.43
C SER A 126 45.85 -19.13 -2.31
N LYS A 127 45.70 -18.11 -1.44
CA LYS A 127 46.63 -17.81 -0.37
C LYS A 127 46.25 -18.41 0.98
N ALA A 128 44.99 -18.74 1.19
CA ALA A 128 44.50 -19.29 2.45
C ALA A 128 44.46 -20.84 2.31
N GLY A 129 45.36 -21.53 2.97
CA GLY A 129 45.32 -23.01 3.05
C GLY A 129 44.09 -23.59 3.73
N ILE A 130 43.18 -22.78 4.23
CA ILE A 130 41.84 -23.10 4.75
C ILE A 130 40.88 -22.08 4.11
N SER A 131 39.99 -22.54 3.25
CA SER A 131 39.02 -21.65 2.60
C SER A 131 37.95 -21.21 3.62
N ASP A 132 37.78 -19.91 3.75
CA ASP A 132 36.65 -19.35 4.51
C ASP A 132 35.34 -19.55 3.69
N PRO A 133 34.34 -20.29 4.22
CA PRO A 133 33.08 -20.53 3.52
C PRO A 133 32.38 -19.25 3.03
N MET A 134 32.55 -18.14 3.76
CA MET A 134 32.00 -16.82 3.37
C MET A 134 32.65 -16.29 2.10
N THR A 135 33.95 -16.52 1.91
CA THR A 135 34.70 -16.09 0.72
C THR A 135 34.37 -16.96 -0.49
N GLU A 136 34.14 -18.27 -0.32
CA GLU A 136 33.70 -19.16 -1.38
C GLU A 136 32.34 -18.78 -1.92
N VAL A 137 31.36 -18.59 -1.06
CA VAL A 137 30.01 -18.17 -1.47
C VAL A 137 30.04 -16.80 -2.17
N ALA A 138 30.83 -15.84 -1.64
CA ALA A 138 30.98 -14.53 -2.26
C ALA A 138 31.65 -14.59 -3.66
N ALA A 139 32.55 -15.54 -3.87
CA ALA A 139 33.18 -15.77 -5.16
C ALA A 139 32.16 -16.37 -6.17
N THR A 140 31.35 -17.33 -5.75
CA THR A 140 30.28 -17.93 -6.56
C THR A 140 29.23 -16.91 -6.95
N ASP A 141 28.74 -16.11 -6.00
CA ASP A 141 27.78 -15.04 -6.25
C ASP A 141 28.32 -14.02 -7.28
N ALA A 142 29.59 -13.64 -7.15
CA ALA A 142 30.23 -12.71 -8.07
C ALA A 142 30.36 -13.29 -9.50
N GLU A 143 30.54 -14.61 -9.61
CA GLU A 143 30.60 -15.29 -10.90
C GLU A 143 29.23 -15.38 -11.56
N ASP A 144 28.19 -15.68 -10.81
CA ASP A 144 26.81 -15.76 -11.29
C ASP A 144 26.31 -14.40 -11.77
N ILE A 145 26.58 -13.33 -11.01
CA ILE A 145 26.29 -11.96 -11.43
C ILE A 145 27.05 -11.61 -12.71
N ALA A 146 28.32 -11.99 -12.81
CA ALA A 146 29.12 -11.71 -14.02
C ALA A 146 28.57 -12.44 -15.26
N ARG A 147 28.11 -13.70 -15.12
CA ARG A 147 27.46 -14.46 -16.21
C ARG A 147 26.14 -13.82 -16.64
N SER A 148 25.32 -13.43 -15.68
CA SER A 148 24.01 -12.79 -15.94
C SER A 148 24.19 -11.44 -16.67
N ILE A 149 25.18 -10.64 -16.29
CA ILE A 149 25.53 -9.39 -17.00
C ILE A 149 26.05 -9.67 -18.41
N ALA A 150 26.92 -10.67 -18.58
CA ALA A 150 27.45 -11.04 -19.89
C ALA A 150 26.37 -11.52 -20.86
N ARG A 151 25.29 -12.14 -20.35
CA ARG A 151 24.09 -12.53 -21.12
C ARG A 151 23.11 -11.39 -21.38
N GLY A 152 23.31 -10.22 -20.75
CA GLY A 152 22.38 -9.11 -20.83
C GLY A 152 21.12 -9.26 -19.98
N GLU A 153 21.06 -10.26 -19.10
CA GLU A 153 19.92 -10.55 -18.20
C GLU A 153 19.89 -9.63 -16.99
N SER A 154 21.05 -9.06 -16.59
CA SER A 154 21.19 -8.20 -15.43
C SER A 154 22.07 -6.98 -15.73
N ARG A 155 21.93 -5.94 -14.91
CA ARG A 155 22.76 -4.73 -14.90
C ARG A 155 23.15 -4.38 -13.48
N LEU A 156 24.21 -3.59 -13.32
CA LEU A 156 24.60 -3.05 -12.02
C LEU A 156 24.04 -1.64 -11.80
N PHE A 157 23.65 -1.38 -10.58
CA PHE A 157 23.19 -0.09 -10.09
C PHE A 157 23.95 0.29 -8.83
N ARG A 158 24.20 1.57 -8.64
CA ARG A 158 24.65 2.14 -7.37
C ARG A 158 23.45 2.66 -6.62
N LEU A 159 23.23 2.16 -5.41
CA LEU A 159 22.07 2.46 -4.60
C LEU A 159 22.50 3.16 -3.30
N GLY A 160 21.90 4.30 -3.00
CA GLY A 160 22.04 5.03 -1.74
C GLY A 160 20.68 5.18 -1.06
N LEU A 161 20.62 4.93 0.24
CA LEU A 161 19.42 5.08 1.06
C LEU A 161 19.73 6.01 2.24
N TYR A 162 18.93 7.06 2.37
CA TYR A 162 19.06 8.09 3.38
C TYR A 162 17.73 8.33 4.08
N ILE A 163 17.77 8.55 5.39
CA ILE A 163 16.60 8.77 6.23
C ILE A 163 16.83 10.03 7.03
N THR A 164 16.05 11.07 6.79
CA THR A 164 16.07 12.29 7.61
C THR A 164 14.89 12.29 8.57
N LEU A 165 15.20 12.36 9.84
CA LEU A 165 14.25 12.46 10.94
C LEU A 165 14.07 13.93 11.32
N ARG A 166 12.88 14.30 11.78
CA ARG A 166 12.57 15.65 12.25
C ARG A 166 11.87 15.62 13.60
N ALA A 167 12.20 16.60 14.44
CA ALA A 167 11.56 16.81 15.74
C ALA A 167 11.69 18.27 16.17
N ASP A 168 10.86 18.69 17.15
CA ASP A 168 10.87 20.07 17.65
C ASP A 168 12.03 20.33 18.62
N THR A 169 12.60 19.29 19.25
CA THR A 169 13.73 19.39 20.16
C THR A 169 14.84 18.40 19.83
N LEU A 170 16.06 18.66 20.26
CA LEU A 170 17.21 17.75 20.08
C LEU A 170 17.00 16.44 20.84
N GLU A 171 16.43 16.49 22.03
CA GLU A 171 16.16 15.32 22.87
C GLU A 171 15.13 14.40 22.18
N ALA A 172 14.05 14.97 21.63
CA ALA A 172 13.06 14.22 20.85
C ALA A 172 13.68 13.63 19.59
N LEU A 173 14.55 14.39 18.91
CA LEU A 173 15.29 13.92 17.73
C LEU A 173 16.24 12.77 18.05
N ASP A 174 16.91 12.81 19.21
CA ASP A 174 17.77 11.72 19.69
C ASP A 174 16.96 10.46 19.98
N ALA A 175 15.79 10.60 20.61
CA ALA A 175 14.89 9.48 20.89
C ALA A 175 14.38 8.84 19.59
N GLU A 176 13.92 9.63 18.61
CA GLU A 176 13.47 9.12 17.30
C GLU A 176 14.63 8.49 16.53
N THR A 177 15.81 9.09 16.58
CA THR A 177 17.01 8.53 15.96
C THR A 177 17.33 7.13 16.51
N TYR A 178 17.23 6.96 17.82
CA TYR A 178 17.47 5.66 18.46
C TYR A 178 16.43 4.62 17.98
N LYS A 179 15.15 4.93 17.98
CA LYS A 179 14.09 4.03 17.53
C LYS A 179 14.28 3.58 16.08
N VAL A 180 14.58 4.54 15.18
CA VAL A 180 14.82 4.21 13.76
C VAL A 180 16.10 3.40 13.56
N LYS A 181 17.15 3.64 14.33
CA LYS A 181 18.35 2.80 14.29
C LYS A 181 18.08 1.36 14.76
N VAL A 182 17.26 1.18 15.79
CA VAL A 182 16.82 -0.16 16.23
C VAL A 182 16.02 -0.84 15.12
N LEU A 183 15.08 -0.12 14.49
CA LEU A 183 14.33 -0.65 13.35
C LEU A 183 15.27 -1.02 12.18
N CYS A 184 16.20 -0.15 11.80
CA CYS A 184 17.18 -0.47 10.77
C CYS A 184 18.00 -1.72 11.11
N SER A 185 18.43 -1.84 12.37
CA SER A 185 19.18 -3.02 12.84
C SER A 185 18.35 -4.30 12.74
N SER A 186 17.04 -4.27 13.00
CA SER A 186 16.14 -5.43 12.82
C SER A 186 15.99 -5.84 11.35
N LEU A 187 16.22 -4.92 10.42
CA LEU A 187 16.28 -5.15 8.98
C LEU A 187 17.71 -5.46 8.47
N LEU A 188 18.66 -5.68 9.38
CA LEU A 188 20.09 -5.87 9.08
C LEU A 188 20.71 -4.70 8.32
N LEU A 189 20.19 -3.49 8.50
CA LEU A 189 20.73 -2.25 7.97
C LEU A 189 21.62 -1.58 9.03
N ASP A 190 22.85 -1.16 8.65
CA ASP A 190 23.70 -0.28 9.46
C ASP A 190 23.40 1.17 9.11
N ALA A 191 22.64 1.85 9.96
CA ALA A 191 22.27 3.25 9.80
C ALA A 191 23.16 4.16 10.66
N ARG A 192 23.90 5.08 10.03
CA ARG A 192 24.81 6.01 10.71
C ARG A 192 24.44 7.46 10.45
N PRO A 193 24.49 8.33 11.49
CA PRO A 193 24.33 9.77 11.30
C PRO A 193 25.39 10.33 10.35
N THR A 194 24.99 11.29 9.53
CA THR A 194 25.91 12.03 8.63
C THR A 194 26.73 13.05 9.41
N THR A 195 27.56 12.57 10.37
CA THR A 195 28.36 13.40 11.27
C THR A 195 29.34 14.28 10.48
N TYR A 196 29.39 15.58 10.81
CA TYR A 196 30.13 16.65 10.11
C TYR A 196 29.68 16.94 8.68
N ARG A 197 28.62 16.27 8.23
CA ARG A 197 27.94 16.43 6.92
C ARG A 197 26.45 16.53 7.09
N ALA A 198 25.99 17.14 8.19
CA ALA A 198 24.57 17.21 8.53
C ALA A 198 23.77 17.98 7.49
N LEU A 199 24.32 19.09 6.98
CA LEU A 199 23.68 19.90 5.94
C LEU A 199 23.55 19.12 4.63
N GLU A 200 24.63 18.48 4.16
CA GLU A 200 24.59 17.67 2.94
C GLU A 200 23.64 16.50 3.09
N GLY A 201 23.57 15.89 4.28
CA GLY A 201 22.61 14.84 4.59
C GLY A 201 21.17 15.32 4.42
N TRP A 202 20.83 16.44 5.05
CA TRP A 202 19.51 17.05 4.94
C TRP A 202 19.15 17.43 3.50
N LEU A 203 20.07 18.10 2.78
CA LEU A 203 19.89 18.46 1.37
C LEU A 203 19.71 17.22 0.47
N THR A 204 20.30 16.07 0.82
CA THR A 204 20.16 14.82 0.06
C THR A 204 18.73 14.27 0.13
N THR A 205 18.00 14.48 1.22
CA THR A 205 16.62 13.97 1.36
C THR A 205 15.56 14.96 0.88
N LEU A 206 15.91 16.21 0.63
CA LEU A 206 15.01 17.16 -0.02
C LEU A 206 14.74 16.76 -1.47
N PRO A 207 13.56 17.11 -2.06
CA PRO A 207 13.17 16.73 -3.42
C PRO A 207 13.95 17.49 -4.51
N LEU A 208 15.28 17.63 -4.31
CA LEU A 208 16.18 18.31 -5.23
C LEU A 208 16.82 17.35 -6.26
N GLY A 209 16.62 16.03 -6.10
CA GLY A 209 17.24 15.02 -6.97
C GLY A 209 18.77 14.94 -6.86
N ALA A 210 19.39 15.51 -5.82
CA ALA A 210 20.83 15.63 -5.67
C ALA A 210 21.36 14.88 -4.45
N ASP A 211 22.07 13.76 -4.68
CA ASP A 211 22.78 13.03 -3.63
C ASP A 211 24.12 13.72 -3.29
N GLN A 212 24.11 14.51 -2.23
CA GLN A 212 25.31 15.21 -1.75
C GLN A 212 26.24 14.29 -0.95
N ILE A 213 25.72 13.25 -0.33
CA ILE A 213 26.48 12.31 0.53
C ILE A 213 27.26 11.29 -0.30
N LYS A 214 26.68 10.75 -1.39
CA LYS A 214 27.28 9.79 -2.32
C LYS A 214 27.76 8.48 -1.66
N LEU A 215 27.14 8.08 -0.55
CA LEU A 215 27.34 6.77 0.07
C LEU A 215 26.44 5.75 -0.62
N ARG A 216 26.99 5.00 -1.55
CA ARG A 216 26.25 4.09 -2.42
C ARG A 216 26.88 2.71 -2.43
N ARG A 217 26.07 1.66 -2.48
CA ARG A 217 26.47 0.27 -2.67
C ARG A 217 26.03 -0.21 -4.05
N THR A 218 26.78 -1.13 -4.62
CA THR A 218 26.45 -1.73 -5.92
C THR A 218 25.53 -2.92 -5.72
N PHE A 219 24.43 -2.95 -6.49
CA PHE A 219 23.44 -3.99 -6.56
C PHE A 219 23.27 -4.46 -8.01
N ASP A 220 22.88 -5.70 -8.21
CA ASP A 220 22.40 -6.19 -9.49
C ASP A 220 20.93 -5.82 -9.71
N THR A 221 20.37 -6.13 -10.88
CA THR A 221 18.98 -5.82 -11.24
C THR A 221 17.99 -6.46 -10.27
N LYS A 222 18.22 -7.70 -9.83
CA LYS A 222 17.30 -8.43 -8.94
C LYS A 222 17.27 -7.78 -7.57
N ALA A 223 18.42 -7.64 -6.92
CA ALA A 223 18.50 -7.01 -5.61
C ALA A 223 18.05 -5.54 -5.63
N GLY A 224 18.32 -4.81 -6.74
CA GLY A 224 17.81 -3.45 -6.94
C GLY A 224 16.29 -3.40 -7.06
N ALA A 225 15.67 -4.36 -7.75
CA ALA A 225 14.21 -4.46 -7.85
C ALA A 225 13.57 -4.78 -6.49
N ASP A 226 14.18 -5.68 -5.71
CA ASP A 226 13.71 -6.00 -4.35
C ASP A 226 13.81 -4.80 -3.37
N CYS A 227 14.68 -3.83 -3.66
CA CYS A 227 14.75 -2.57 -2.92
C CYS A 227 13.70 -1.53 -3.35
N PHE A 228 12.84 -1.84 -4.33
CA PHE A 228 11.78 -0.93 -4.75
C PHE A 228 10.77 -0.73 -3.60
N PRO A 229 10.62 0.52 -3.11
CA PRO A 229 9.93 0.74 -1.84
C PRO A 229 8.40 0.60 -1.94
N PHE A 230 7.85 0.67 -3.15
CA PHE A 230 6.41 0.59 -3.40
C PHE A 230 5.96 -0.80 -3.86
N ALA A 231 6.85 -1.80 -3.83
CA ALA A 231 6.48 -3.18 -4.07
C ALA A 231 5.75 -3.72 -2.83
N THR A 232 4.43 -3.74 -2.88
CA THR A 232 3.60 -4.44 -1.92
C THR A 232 3.13 -5.75 -2.54
N GLY A 233 3.07 -6.83 -1.76
CA GLY A 233 2.36 -8.05 -2.16
C GLY A 233 0.84 -7.88 -2.12
N GLU A 234 0.37 -6.64 -2.08
CA GLU A 234 -1.03 -6.28 -1.98
C GLU A 234 -1.64 -6.11 -3.37
N MET A 235 -2.93 -6.45 -3.45
CA MET A 235 -3.72 -6.27 -4.65
C MET A 235 -3.67 -4.82 -5.14
N VAL A 236 -3.40 -4.61 -6.43
CA VAL A 236 -3.49 -3.29 -7.04
C VAL A 236 -4.96 -2.94 -7.23
N GLY A 237 -5.44 -1.99 -6.44
CA GLY A 237 -6.85 -1.56 -6.49
C GLY A 237 -7.21 -0.80 -7.77
N HIS A 238 -8.49 -0.75 -8.08
CA HIS A 238 -9.04 0.03 -9.19
C HIS A 238 -9.21 1.50 -8.78
N SER A 239 -8.74 2.43 -9.58
CA SER A 239 -8.83 3.89 -9.29
C SER A 239 -10.27 4.40 -9.17
N THR A 240 -11.25 3.70 -9.75
CA THR A 240 -12.68 4.07 -9.80
C THR A 240 -13.54 3.25 -8.84
N GLY A 241 -12.94 2.35 -8.05
CA GLY A 241 -13.64 1.44 -7.15
C GLY A 241 -14.05 2.04 -5.81
N ILE A 242 -14.84 1.28 -5.03
CA ILE A 242 -15.07 1.56 -3.62
C ILE A 242 -13.95 1.00 -2.76
N LEU A 243 -13.69 1.60 -1.61
CA LEU A 243 -12.72 1.10 -0.63
C LEU A 243 -13.26 -0.17 0.04
N PHE A 244 -12.58 -1.30 -0.12
CA PHE A 244 -12.91 -2.54 0.60
C PHE A 244 -12.27 -2.58 1.99
N GLY A 245 -11.07 -2.10 2.12
CA GLY A 245 -10.33 -2.10 3.37
C GLY A 245 -8.87 -1.73 3.14
N ARG A 246 -8.03 -2.13 4.09
CA ARG A 246 -6.57 -2.02 3.97
C ARG A 246 -5.95 -3.40 3.97
N GLY A 247 -4.90 -3.59 3.20
CA GLY A 247 -4.10 -4.80 3.20
C GLY A 247 -3.58 -5.13 4.61
N VAL A 248 -3.53 -6.41 4.96
CA VAL A 248 -2.91 -6.90 6.20
C VAL A 248 -1.51 -7.35 5.85
N SER A 249 -0.50 -6.59 6.27
CA SER A 249 0.90 -6.99 6.12
C SER A 249 1.24 -8.13 7.08
N ARG A 250 2.03 -9.10 6.60
CA ARG A 250 2.47 -10.26 7.39
C ARG A 250 3.57 -9.96 8.40
N THR A 251 4.07 -8.74 8.48
CA THR A 251 5.15 -8.39 9.40
C THR A 251 4.63 -8.31 10.84
N ARG A 252 5.19 -9.15 11.68
CA ARG A 252 4.84 -9.37 13.10
C ARG A 252 4.87 -8.09 13.96
N THR A 253 5.47 -7.02 13.47
CA THR A 253 5.61 -5.72 14.15
C THR A 253 4.32 -4.88 14.12
N GLU A 254 3.34 -5.22 13.30
CA GLU A 254 2.12 -4.43 13.10
C GLU A 254 0.92 -4.87 13.97
N ALA A 255 1.02 -6.01 14.66
CA ALA A 255 -0.05 -6.50 15.54
C ALA A 255 -0.35 -5.55 16.72
N THR A 256 0.61 -4.73 17.14
CA THR A 256 0.47 -3.79 18.27
C THR A 256 0.22 -2.32 17.87
N SER A 257 0.32 -2.00 16.61
CA SER A 257 0.27 -0.60 16.16
C SER A 257 -0.54 -0.52 14.88
N GLY A 258 -1.89 -0.58 14.90
CA GLY A 258 -2.79 -0.23 13.78
C GLY A 258 -2.15 0.02 12.41
N GLY A 259 -1.16 -0.76 12.02
CA GLY A 259 -0.29 -0.62 10.86
C GLY A 259 -1.11 -0.64 9.58
N GLY A 260 -0.98 0.42 8.79
CA GLY A 260 -1.77 0.59 7.60
C GLY A 260 -1.14 -0.13 6.42
N GLY A 261 -1.67 -1.27 6.02
CA GLY A 261 -1.49 -1.73 4.66
C GLY A 261 -2.10 -0.74 3.66
N SER A 262 -1.77 -0.88 2.39
CA SER A 262 -2.31 -0.02 1.33
C SER A 262 -3.83 -0.14 1.25
N PRO A 263 -4.56 0.94 0.96
CA PRO A 263 -6.00 0.86 0.74
C PRO A 263 -6.31 0.04 -0.51
N ILE A 264 -7.28 -0.87 -0.41
CA ILE A 264 -7.71 -1.73 -1.51
C ILE A 264 -9.04 -1.20 -2.03
N PHE A 265 -9.03 -0.72 -3.27
CA PHE A 265 -10.22 -0.28 -3.99
C PHE A 265 -10.61 -1.32 -5.04
N VAL A 266 -11.90 -1.65 -5.14
CA VAL A 266 -12.39 -2.56 -6.17
C VAL A 266 -13.58 -1.93 -6.90
N ASP A 267 -13.49 -1.85 -8.22
CA ASP A 267 -14.62 -1.52 -9.09
C ASP A 267 -15.22 -2.81 -9.63
N ARG A 268 -16.35 -3.23 -9.06
CA ARG A 268 -17.07 -4.45 -9.49
C ARG A 268 -17.51 -4.39 -10.95
N PHE A 269 -17.79 -3.19 -11.47
CA PHE A 269 -18.28 -3.03 -12.84
C PHE A 269 -17.18 -3.09 -13.89
N ALA A 270 -15.89 -3.02 -13.48
CA ALA A 270 -14.74 -3.29 -14.33
C ALA A 270 -14.45 -4.80 -14.49
N LEU A 271 -15.08 -5.66 -13.70
CA LEU A 271 -14.84 -7.10 -13.70
C LEU A 271 -15.70 -7.85 -14.75
N PRO A 272 -15.31 -9.08 -15.15
CA PRO A 272 -16.05 -9.90 -16.11
C PRO A 272 -17.50 -10.17 -15.71
N ASN A 273 -17.80 -10.30 -14.42
CA ASN A 273 -19.14 -10.20 -13.85
C ASN A 273 -19.10 -9.31 -12.61
N HIS A 274 -20.28 -8.83 -12.19
CA HIS A 274 -20.38 -7.81 -11.14
C HIS A 274 -20.83 -8.41 -9.79
N ASN A 275 -20.88 -9.74 -9.68
CA ASN A 275 -21.38 -10.41 -8.49
C ASN A 275 -20.29 -10.56 -7.43
N MET A 276 -20.70 -10.56 -6.17
CA MET A 276 -19.84 -10.72 -4.99
C MET A 276 -20.48 -11.72 -4.02
N LEU A 277 -19.63 -12.56 -3.43
CA LEU A 277 -19.97 -13.44 -2.33
C LEU A 277 -19.22 -13.00 -1.07
N ILE A 278 -19.94 -12.80 0.03
CA ILE A 278 -19.36 -12.58 1.37
C ILE A 278 -19.66 -13.82 2.20
N LEU A 279 -18.60 -14.49 2.66
CA LEU A 279 -18.70 -15.68 3.49
C LEU A 279 -18.00 -15.44 4.83
N ALA A 280 -18.70 -15.68 5.93
CA ALA A 280 -18.20 -15.39 7.26
C ALA A 280 -18.87 -16.23 8.34
N SER A 281 -18.12 -16.73 9.29
CA SER A 281 -18.73 -17.33 10.51
C SER A 281 -19.44 -16.25 11.35
N SER A 282 -20.36 -16.68 12.21
CA SER A 282 -21.04 -15.75 13.13
C SER A 282 -20.03 -14.93 13.95
N GLY A 283 -20.31 -13.64 14.13
CA GLY A 283 -19.46 -12.70 14.86
C GLY A 283 -18.15 -12.32 14.15
N ALA A 284 -17.94 -12.73 12.87
CA ALA A 284 -16.75 -12.34 12.10
C ALA A 284 -16.84 -10.92 11.51
N GLY A 285 -17.97 -10.22 11.63
CA GLY A 285 -18.20 -8.88 11.10
C GLY A 285 -18.85 -8.86 9.70
N LYS A 286 -19.59 -9.90 9.37
CA LYS A 286 -20.29 -10.08 8.08
C LYS A 286 -21.18 -8.88 7.72
N SER A 287 -22.22 -8.63 8.51
CA SER A 287 -23.20 -7.57 8.25
C SER A 287 -22.59 -6.18 8.36
N TYR A 288 -21.64 -6.00 9.28
CA TYR A 288 -20.85 -4.75 9.38
C TYR A 288 -20.10 -4.45 8.08
N THR A 289 -19.39 -5.44 7.55
CA THR A 289 -18.64 -5.30 6.29
C THR A 289 -19.57 -5.06 5.11
N ALA A 290 -20.64 -5.83 5.02
CA ALA A 290 -21.62 -5.68 3.95
C ALA A 290 -22.27 -4.30 3.94
N LYS A 291 -22.66 -3.78 5.11
CA LYS A 291 -23.23 -2.42 5.27
C LYS A 291 -22.22 -1.33 4.86
N ALA A 292 -20.96 -1.44 5.27
CA ALA A 292 -19.93 -0.47 4.89
C ALA A 292 -19.73 -0.44 3.36
N LEU A 293 -19.62 -1.59 2.71
CA LEU A 293 -19.47 -1.68 1.25
C LEU A 293 -20.72 -1.19 0.50
N THR A 294 -21.88 -1.51 1.01
CA THR A 294 -23.19 -1.08 0.45
C THR A 294 -23.33 0.44 0.53
N GLY A 295 -23.02 1.05 1.68
CA GLY A 295 -23.05 2.50 1.86
C GLY A 295 -22.08 3.22 0.92
N ARG A 296 -20.87 2.70 0.76
CA ARG A 296 -19.87 3.24 -0.17
C ARG A 296 -20.31 3.19 -1.63
N SER A 297 -20.96 2.10 -2.03
CA SER A 297 -21.52 1.97 -3.37
C SER A 297 -22.63 2.99 -3.61
N ALA A 298 -23.54 3.16 -2.64
CA ALA A 298 -24.60 4.17 -2.70
C ALA A 298 -24.03 5.61 -2.79
N LEU A 299 -22.98 5.92 -2.02
CA LEU A 299 -22.29 7.23 -2.06
C LEU A 299 -21.57 7.48 -3.39
N GLN A 300 -21.18 6.45 -4.13
CA GLN A 300 -20.67 6.58 -5.50
C GLN A 300 -21.77 6.82 -6.54
N GLY A 301 -23.05 6.79 -6.13
CA GLY A 301 -24.20 7.01 -7.00
C GLY A 301 -24.76 5.74 -7.62
N ASP A 302 -24.33 4.56 -7.18
CA ASP A 302 -24.95 3.30 -7.58
C ASP A 302 -26.37 3.22 -7.01
N GLU A 303 -27.30 2.63 -7.74
CA GLU A 303 -28.60 2.26 -7.20
C GLU A 303 -28.45 0.99 -6.34
N VAL A 304 -28.96 1.02 -5.11
CA VAL A 304 -28.80 -0.06 -4.15
C VAL A 304 -30.17 -0.63 -3.76
N LEU A 305 -30.37 -1.92 -3.97
CA LEU A 305 -31.58 -2.65 -3.63
C LEU A 305 -31.23 -3.73 -2.60
N ILE A 306 -31.82 -3.69 -1.43
CA ILE A 306 -31.50 -4.57 -0.30
C ILE A 306 -32.67 -5.45 0.03
N VAL A 307 -32.46 -6.76 0.18
CA VAL A 307 -33.41 -7.71 0.78
C VAL A 307 -32.82 -8.05 2.16
N ASP A 308 -33.52 -7.64 3.19
CA ASP A 308 -33.07 -7.60 4.59
C ASP A 308 -34.03 -8.36 5.50
N PRO A 309 -33.77 -9.65 5.75
CA PRO A 309 -34.64 -10.45 6.61
C PRO A 309 -34.64 -10.07 8.09
N ASP A 310 -33.53 -9.42 8.56
CA ASP A 310 -33.27 -9.17 9.97
C ASP A 310 -33.36 -7.68 10.36
N ASP A 311 -33.83 -6.81 9.45
CA ASP A 311 -33.93 -5.35 9.64
C ASP A 311 -32.57 -4.64 9.98
N GLU A 312 -31.47 -5.25 9.57
CA GLU A 312 -30.12 -4.73 9.86
C GLU A 312 -29.73 -3.48 9.06
N TYR A 313 -30.34 -3.26 7.87
CA TYR A 313 -29.96 -2.18 6.94
C TYR A 313 -30.87 -0.94 7.03
N VAL A 314 -31.91 -0.97 7.87
CA VAL A 314 -32.88 0.12 7.99
C VAL A 314 -32.20 1.47 8.28
N ARG A 315 -31.36 1.54 9.32
CA ARG A 315 -30.66 2.77 9.72
C ARG A 315 -29.73 3.29 8.61
N LEU A 316 -29.00 2.40 7.92
CA LEU A 316 -28.16 2.76 6.80
C LEU A 316 -28.98 3.36 5.66
N THR A 317 -30.10 2.73 5.33
CA THR A 317 -31.01 3.17 4.26
C THR A 317 -31.58 4.56 4.54
N GLU A 318 -32.07 4.79 5.76
CA GLU A 318 -32.59 6.08 6.21
C GLU A 318 -31.51 7.18 6.17
N ALA A 319 -30.29 6.86 6.65
CA ALA A 319 -29.17 7.81 6.65
C ALA A 319 -28.72 8.19 5.21
N LEU A 320 -28.93 7.31 4.24
CA LEU A 320 -28.66 7.56 2.82
C LEU A 320 -29.84 8.25 2.09
N GLY A 321 -30.92 8.60 2.81
CA GLY A 321 -32.14 9.15 2.22
C GLY A 321 -32.91 8.18 1.37
N GLY A 322 -32.75 6.88 1.63
CA GLY A 322 -33.40 5.80 0.91
C GLY A 322 -34.81 5.49 1.42
N GLU A 323 -35.46 4.55 0.78
CA GLU A 323 -36.81 4.08 1.06
C GLU A 323 -36.77 2.72 1.76
N VAL A 324 -37.43 2.62 2.92
CA VAL A 324 -37.61 1.38 3.67
C VAL A 324 -39.02 0.85 3.40
N ILE A 325 -39.14 -0.35 2.88
CA ILE A 325 -40.40 -1.01 2.52
C ILE A 325 -40.57 -2.24 3.40
N ARG A 326 -41.67 -2.29 4.16
CA ARG A 326 -42.00 -3.43 5.03
C ARG A 326 -43.00 -4.38 4.40
N ASP A 327 -43.79 -3.91 3.43
CA ASP A 327 -44.66 -4.77 2.63
C ASP A 327 -43.92 -5.24 1.37
N PRO A 328 -43.52 -6.52 1.26
CA PRO A 328 -42.70 -7.00 0.14
C PRO A 328 -43.40 -6.93 -1.21
N THR A 329 -44.74 -6.77 -1.24
CA THR A 329 -45.52 -6.62 -2.47
C THR A 329 -45.52 -5.19 -3.01
N GLN A 330 -45.15 -4.22 -2.18
CA GLN A 330 -45.11 -2.82 -2.55
C GLN A 330 -43.92 -2.53 -3.49
N ALA A 331 -44.18 -1.85 -4.60
CA ALA A 331 -43.13 -1.37 -5.48
C ALA A 331 -42.50 -0.11 -4.90
N ALA A 332 -41.18 -0.06 -4.91
CA ALA A 332 -40.44 1.14 -4.54
C ALA A 332 -40.68 2.29 -5.53
N LYS A 333 -40.58 3.53 -5.07
CA LYS A 333 -40.64 4.73 -5.91
C LYS A 333 -39.54 4.70 -7.00
N GLU A 334 -39.87 5.19 -8.19
CA GLU A 334 -38.92 5.17 -9.32
C GLU A 334 -37.66 5.99 -9.09
N ASP A 335 -37.76 7.08 -8.35
CA ASP A 335 -36.67 8.00 -8.04
C ASP A 335 -35.81 7.56 -6.85
N SER A 336 -36.28 6.60 -6.04
CA SER A 336 -35.51 6.06 -4.91
C SER A 336 -34.25 5.34 -5.37
N ARG A 337 -33.08 5.83 -4.97
CA ARG A 337 -31.78 5.23 -5.32
C ARG A 337 -31.35 4.12 -4.36
N VAL A 338 -31.78 4.20 -3.12
CA VAL A 338 -31.51 3.19 -2.09
C VAL A 338 -32.85 2.67 -1.59
N VAL A 339 -33.07 1.37 -1.72
CA VAL A 339 -34.33 0.72 -1.31
C VAL A 339 -33.98 -0.49 -0.46
N CYS A 340 -34.61 -0.59 0.69
CA CYS A 340 -34.48 -1.71 1.61
C CYS A 340 -35.85 -2.35 1.82
N TYR A 341 -35.98 -3.61 1.46
CA TYR A 341 -37.10 -4.47 1.85
C TYR A 341 -36.80 -5.07 3.22
N ALA A 342 -37.30 -4.43 4.27
CA ALA A 342 -37.05 -4.76 5.67
C ALA A 342 -38.14 -5.75 6.15
N LEU A 343 -37.75 -7.00 6.37
CA LEU A 343 -38.69 -8.13 6.58
C LEU A 343 -38.62 -8.68 8.01
N GLY A 344 -37.84 -8.08 8.92
CA GLY A 344 -37.62 -8.59 10.28
C GLY A 344 -38.86 -8.59 11.17
N GLU A 345 -39.90 -7.83 10.81
CA GLU A 345 -41.24 -7.91 11.50
C GLU A 345 -42.16 -9.00 10.95
N THR A 346 -41.76 -9.73 9.90
CA THR A 346 -42.54 -10.77 9.28
C THR A 346 -42.51 -12.03 10.15
N GLU A 347 -43.66 -12.67 10.32
CA GLU A 347 -43.74 -13.99 10.99
C GLU A 347 -42.84 -15.01 10.31
N GLU A 348 -42.06 -15.79 11.07
CA GLU A 348 -41.09 -16.78 10.55
C GLU A 348 -41.73 -17.74 9.50
N ALA A 349 -42.98 -18.16 9.71
CA ALA A 349 -43.70 -19.01 8.79
C ALA A 349 -43.98 -18.38 7.41
N ARG A 350 -43.96 -17.04 7.31
CA ARG A 350 -44.19 -16.27 6.08
C ARG A 350 -42.92 -15.64 5.50
N LEU A 351 -41.83 -15.71 6.22
CA LEU A 351 -40.60 -15.04 5.85
C LEU A 351 -40.07 -15.49 4.47
N HIS A 352 -40.15 -16.79 4.20
CA HIS A 352 -39.72 -17.33 2.90
C HIS A 352 -40.57 -16.80 1.72
N GLU A 353 -41.87 -16.62 1.92
CA GLU A 353 -42.77 -16.03 0.91
C GLU A 353 -42.47 -14.55 0.72
N ALA A 354 -42.32 -13.81 1.83
CA ALA A 354 -41.97 -12.36 1.80
C ALA A 354 -40.64 -12.09 1.09
N VAL A 355 -39.64 -12.90 1.34
CA VAL A 355 -38.34 -12.82 0.65
C VAL A 355 -38.52 -13.09 -0.87
N GLY A 356 -39.34 -14.07 -1.27
CA GLY A 356 -39.62 -14.33 -2.68
C GLY A 356 -40.31 -13.15 -3.36
N GLN A 357 -41.30 -12.53 -2.69
CA GLN A 357 -42.00 -11.34 -3.19
C GLN A 357 -41.05 -10.12 -3.31
N ALA A 358 -40.23 -9.87 -2.30
CA ALA A 358 -39.20 -8.81 -2.33
C ALA A 358 -38.22 -9.00 -3.50
N LEU A 359 -37.71 -10.22 -3.70
CA LEU A 359 -36.87 -10.55 -4.86
C LEU A 359 -37.60 -10.36 -6.20
N GLY A 360 -38.89 -10.67 -6.27
CA GLY A 360 -39.73 -10.41 -7.45
C GLY A 360 -39.78 -8.92 -7.77
N SER A 361 -40.03 -8.09 -6.77
CA SER A 361 -40.02 -6.61 -6.90
C SER A 361 -38.66 -6.08 -7.34
N VAL A 362 -37.57 -6.59 -6.73
CA VAL A 362 -36.18 -6.27 -7.11
C VAL A 362 -35.89 -6.67 -8.56
N TRP A 363 -36.29 -7.90 -8.95
CA TRP A 363 -36.10 -8.40 -10.31
C TRP A 363 -36.82 -7.54 -11.35
N GLN A 364 -38.10 -7.19 -11.10
CA GLN A 364 -38.85 -6.31 -11.99
C GLN A 364 -38.15 -4.95 -12.18
N ARG A 365 -37.62 -4.37 -11.11
CA ARG A 365 -36.89 -3.11 -11.15
C ARG A 365 -35.58 -3.23 -11.92
N VAL A 366 -34.86 -4.35 -11.82
CA VAL A 366 -33.65 -4.63 -12.58
C VAL A 366 -33.95 -4.87 -14.05
N ASP A 367 -34.93 -5.70 -14.36
CA ASP A 367 -35.24 -6.14 -15.73
C ASP A 367 -35.95 -5.07 -16.56
N LYS A 368 -36.94 -4.38 -15.99
CA LYS A 368 -37.74 -3.37 -16.69
C LYS A 368 -37.22 -1.93 -16.55
N GLY A 369 -36.41 -1.67 -15.52
CA GLY A 369 -35.87 -0.33 -15.26
C GLY A 369 -34.76 0.11 -16.22
N PRO A 370 -34.30 1.37 -16.11
CA PRO A 370 -33.21 1.89 -16.93
C PRO A 370 -31.89 1.16 -16.65
N VAL A 371 -31.02 1.05 -17.66
CA VAL A 371 -29.67 0.50 -17.48
C VAL A 371 -28.82 1.51 -16.71
N ARG A 372 -28.37 1.12 -15.53
CA ARG A 372 -27.51 1.92 -14.66
C ARG A 372 -26.70 1.03 -13.74
N ARG A 373 -25.62 1.56 -13.15
CA ARG A 373 -24.86 0.86 -12.11
C ARG A 373 -25.79 0.57 -10.93
N ARG A 374 -25.91 -0.71 -10.59
CA ARG A 374 -26.85 -1.19 -9.58
C ARG A 374 -26.24 -2.31 -8.76
N GLN A 375 -26.45 -2.27 -7.47
CA GLN A 375 -26.13 -3.35 -6.54
C GLN A 375 -27.41 -3.90 -5.93
N VAL A 376 -27.58 -5.20 -6.00
CA VAL A 376 -28.58 -5.95 -5.23
C VAL A 376 -27.85 -6.61 -4.07
N VAL A 377 -28.31 -6.40 -2.86
CA VAL A 377 -27.76 -7.01 -1.63
C VAL A 377 -28.78 -7.96 -1.08
N VAL A 378 -28.35 -9.20 -0.84
CA VAL A 378 -29.19 -10.25 -0.28
C VAL A 378 -28.47 -10.80 0.94
N ASP A 379 -28.98 -10.46 2.12
CA ASP A 379 -28.45 -11.03 3.37
C ASP A 379 -29.16 -12.33 3.70
N GLU A 380 -28.51 -13.19 4.47
CA GLU A 380 -28.97 -14.52 4.88
C GLU A 380 -29.53 -15.34 3.70
N ALA A 381 -28.78 -15.41 2.61
CA ALA A 381 -29.20 -16.02 1.34
C ALA A 381 -29.57 -17.50 1.46
N TYR A 382 -29.16 -18.20 2.53
CA TYR A 382 -29.55 -19.60 2.78
C TYR A 382 -31.03 -19.77 2.92
N LEU A 383 -31.80 -18.78 3.40
CA LEU A 383 -33.27 -18.78 3.47
C LEU A 383 -33.92 -18.98 2.11
N MET A 384 -33.23 -18.65 1.03
CA MET A 384 -33.73 -18.69 -0.34
C MET A 384 -33.33 -19.97 -1.07
N LEU A 385 -32.30 -20.66 -0.59
CA LEU A 385 -31.70 -21.78 -1.30
C LEU A 385 -32.41 -23.11 -1.01
N ARG A 386 -33.05 -23.27 0.17
CA ARG A 386 -33.52 -24.56 0.65
C ARG A 386 -35.01 -24.87 0.31
N GLU A 387 -35.91 -23.88 0.38
CA GLU A 387 -37.35 -24.20 0.41
C GLU A 387 -38.22 -23.34 -0.51
N ASN A 388 -37.67 -22.44 -1.29
CA ASN A 388 -38.42 -21.54 -2.17
C ASN A 388 -37.95 -21.62 -3.63
N PRO A 389 -38.58 -22.45 -4.49
CA PRO A 389 -38.16 -22.57 -5.90
C PRO A 389 -38.28 -21.27 -6.70
N GLU A 390 -39.25 -20.41 -6.38
CA GLU A 390 -39.44 -19.12 -7.05
C GLU A 390 -38.33 -18.13 -6.68
N ALA A 391 -38.02 -17.98 -5.39
CA ALA A 391 -36.92 -17.18 -4.93
C ALA A 391 -35.56 -17.68 -5.50
N SER A 392 -35.36 -18.99 -5.54
CA SER A 392 -34.19 -19.63 -6.15
C SER A 392 -34.08 -19.30 -7.64
N TYR A 393 -35.17 -19.30 -8.39
CA TYR A 393 -35.17 -18.92 -9.80
C TYR A 393 -34.83 -17.42 -10.00
N LEU A 394 -35.45 -16.56 -9.19
CA LEU A 394 -35.18 -15.10 -9.24
C LEU A 394 -33.70 -14.78 -8.91
N LEU A 395 -33.18 -15.46 -7.90
CA LEU A 395 -31.77 -15.34 -7.55
C LEU A 395 -30.85 -15.81 -8.69
N TRP A 396 -31.18 -16.96 -9.31
CA TRP A 396 -30.49 -17.46 -10.50
C TRP A 396 -30.56 -16.46 -11.66
N ALA A 397 -31.72 -15.84 -11.90
CA ALA A 397 -31.90 -14.85 -12.94
C ALA A 397 -31.04 -13.59 -12.68
N LEU A 398 -30.99 -13.13 -11.44
CA LEU A 398 -30.12 -12.04 -11.02
C LEU A 398 -28.62 -12.39 -11.27
N ILE A 399 -28.17 -13.58 -10.89
CA ILE A 399 -26.77 -14.01 -11.09
C ILE A 399 -26.39 -14.05 -12.57
N LYS A 400 -27.23 -14.63 -13.41
CA LYS A 400 -26.92 -14.93 -14.82
C LYS A 400 -27.23 -13.80 -15.79
N ARG A 401 -28.27 -12.98 -15.53
CA ARG A 401 -28.84 -12.04 -16.49
C ARG A 401 -28.60 -10.56 -16.15
N SER A 402 -28.36 -10.24 -14.88
CA SER A 402 -28.26 -8.86 -14.41
C SER A 402 -27.04 -8.08 -14.96
N ARG A 403 -25.98 -8.78 -15.36
CA ARG A 403 -24.78 -8.15 -15.95
C ARG A 403 -25.11 -7.21 -17.12
N LYS A 404 -26.03 -7.61 -18.02
CA LYS A 404 -26.44 -6.78 -19.18
C LYS A 404 -27.15 -5.49 -18.77
N ARG A 405 -27.59 -5.39 -17.51
CA ARG A 405 -28.23 -4.23 -16.92
C ARG A 405 -27.30 -3.40 -16.04
N LEU A 406 -25.97 -3.69 -16.08
CA LEU A 406 -24.97 -3.13 -15.17
C LEU A 406 -25.36 -3.36 -13.69
N CYS A 407 -25.91 -4.52 -13.38
CA CYS A 407 -26.30 -4.88 -12.03
C CYS A 407 -25.40 -6.00 -11.52
N GLY A 408 -24.94 -5.89 -10.28
CA GLY A 408 -24.17 -6.89 -9.55
C GLY A 408 -24.91 -7.33 -8.30
N LEU A 409 -24.97 -8.65 -8.07
CA LEU A 409 -25.55 -9.24 -6.89
C LEU A 409 -24.47 -9.40 -5.80
N THR A 410 -24.77 -9.01 -4.58
CA THR A 410 -23.98 -9.31 -3.37
C THR A 410 -24.75 -10.28 -2.53
N ILE A 411 -24.19 -11.47 -2.40
CA ILE A 411 -24.76 -12.56 -1.59
C ILE A 411 -23.95 -12.66 -0.31
N ILE A 412 -24.64 -12.76 0.80
CA ILE A 412 -24.07 -12.82 2.13
C ILE A 412 -24.60 -14.07 2.82
N THR A 413 -23.70 -14.90 3.33
CA THR A 413 -24.07 -16.15 4.00
C THR A 413 -23.07 -16.56 5.06
N GLN A 414 -23.51 -17.35 6.02
CA GLN A 414 -22.67 -17.87 7.10
C GLN A 414 -22.16 -19.28 6.82
N ASP A 415 -22.87 -20.08 6.07
CA ASP A 415 -22.55 -21.49 5.83
C ASP A 415 -22.31 -21.78 4.34
N LEU A 416 -21.08 -22.19 4.03
CA LEU A 416 -20.73 -22.64 2.70
C LEU A 416 -21.39 -23.99 2.36
N ALA A 417 -21.62 -24.87 3.34
CA ALA A 417 -22.21 -26.17 3.10
C ALA A 417 -23.65 -26.02 2.57
N ASP A 418 -24.40 -25.05 3.06
CA ASP A 418 -25.73 -24.72 2.55
C ASP A 418 -25.68 -24.24 1.10
N VAL A 419 -24.66 -23.44 0.77
CA VAL A 419 -24.47 -22.97 -0.62
C VAL A 419 -24.05 -24.12 -1.52
N LEU A 420 -23.12 -24.95 -1.13
CA LEU A 420 -22.61 -26.07 -1.95
C LEU A 420 -23.60 -27.24 -2.07
N SER A 421 -24.59 -27.33 -1.18
CA SER A 421 -25.60 -28.39 -1.22
C SER A 421 -26.59 -28.28 -2.40
N THR A 422 -26.56 -27.14 -3.11
CA THR A 422 -27.47 -26.84 -4.20
C THR A 422 -26.71 -26.47 -5.49
N THR A 423 -27.28 -26.86 -6.65
CA THR A 423 -26.75 -26.47 -7.98
C THR A 423 -26.73 -24.94 -8.17
N LEU A 424 -27.63 -24.24 -7.49
CA LEU A 424 -27.68 -22.79 -7.49
C LEU A 424 -26.49 -22.20 -6.71
N GLY A 425 -26.14 -22.78 -5.58
CA GLY A 425 -25.00 -22.35 -4.78
C GLY A 425 -23.68 -22.52 -5.49
N GLU A 426 -23.44 -23.64 -6.17
CA GLU A 426 -22.29 -23.79 -7.07
C GLU A 426 -22.29 -22.72 -8.17
N SER A 427 -23.45 -22.39 -8.71
CA SER A 427 -23.61 -21.33 -9.70
C SER A 427 -23.25 -19.95 -9.13
N ILE A 428 -23.56 -19.67 -7.85
CA ILE A 428 -23.20 -18.43 -7.14
C ILE A 428 -21.69 -18.30 -7.09
N ILE A 429 -20.98 -19.31 -6.58
CA ILE A 429 -19.53 -19.30 -6.45
C ILE A 429 -18.85 -19.10 -7.80
N ASN A 430 -19.27 -19.88 -8.82
CA ASN A 430 -18.66 -19.83 -10.14
C ASN A 430 -18.96 -18.55 -10.94
N ASN A 431 -20.00 -17.81 -10.60
CA ASN A 431 -20.38 -16.55 -11.26
C ASN A 431 -20.18 -15.31 -10.39
N ALA A 432 -19.43 -15.39 -9.32
CA ALA A 432 -18.94 -14.23 -8.58
C ALA A 432 -17.49 -13.94 -8.97
N SER A 433 -17.20 -12.69 -9.34
CA SER A 433 -15.82 -12.23 -9.59
C SER A 433 -15.13 -11.73 -8.33
N ILE A 434 -15.91 -11.51 -7.27
CA ILE A 434 -15.40 -11.03 -5.98
C ILE A 434 -15.85 -12.02 -4.90
N HIS A 435 -14.88 -12.54 -4.15
CA HIS A 435 -15.16 -13.34 -2.97
C HIS A 435 -14.46 -12.70 -1.77
N LEU A 436 -15.22 -12.39 -0.75
CA LEU A 436 -14.70 -11.88 0.53
C LEU A 436 -14.94 -12.92 1.61
N LEU A 437 -13.86 -13.59 1.99
CA LEU A 437 -13.84 -14.62 3.01
C LEU A 437 -13.36 -13.99 4.31
N LEU A 438 -14.26 -13.75 5.26
CA LEU A 438 -13.91 -13.30 6.60
C LEU A 438 -13.58 -14.51 7.48
N ARG A 439 -13.37 -14.31 8.78
CA ARG A 439 -13.01 -15.38 9.71
C ARG A 439 -13.92 -16.61 9.55
N GLN A 440 -13.31 -17.79 9.59
CA GLN A 440 -13.97 -19.07 9.44
C GLN A 440 -13.75 -19.97 10.66
N THR A 441 -14.62 -20.99 10.83
CA THR A 441 -14.40 -22.01 11.86
C THR A 441 -13.48 -23.12 11.37
N GLU A 442 -12.79 -23.80 12.31
CA GLU A 442 -11.94 -24.95 11.98
C GLU A 442 -12.71 -26.06 11.24
N LYS A 443 -14.02 -26.22 11.52
CA LYS A 443 -14.84 -27.23 10.87
C LYS A 443 -15.17 -26.90 9.39
N ALA A 444 -15.30 -25.62 9.05
CA ALA A 444 -15.69 -25.16 7.71
C ALA A 444 -14.48 -24.96 6.79
N ILE A 445 -13.28 -24.74 7.36
CA ILE A 445 -12.12 -24.25 6.60
C ILE A 445 -11.65 -25.22 5.51
N ASP A 446 -11.76 -26.53 5.70
CA ASP A 446 -11.33 -27.51 4.70
C ASP A 446 -12.23 -27.49 3.46
N GLY A 447 -13.55 -27.40 3.64
CA GLY A 447 -14.50 -27.25 2.55
C GLY A 447 -14.29 -25.94 1.79
N ILE A 448 -14.11 -24.84 2.52
CA ILE A 448 -13.81 -23.51 1.96
C ILE A 448 -12.47 -23.53 1.23
N GLY A 449 -11.44 -24.14 1.83
CA GLY A 449 -10.14 -24.28 1.23
C GLY A 449 -10.15 -25.02 -0.10
N THR A 450 -10.99 -26.06 -0.20
CA THR A 450 -11.18 -26.83 -1.43
C THR A 450 -11.95 -26.03 -2.48
N ALA A 451 -13.07 -25.39 -2.10
CA ALA A 451 -13.93 -24.63 -3.00
C ALA A 451 -13.20 -23.42 -3.64
N PHE A 452 -12.35 -22.73 -2.87
CA PHE A 452 -11.64 -21.54 -3.32
C PHE A 452 -10.15 -21.78 -3.63
N GLY A 453 -9.67 -23.00 -3.56
CA GLY A 453 -8.27 -23.38 -3.83
C GLY A 453 -7.30 -22.65 -2.89
N LEU A 454 -7.60 -22.59 -1.59
CA LEU A 454 -6.79 -21.87 -0.61
C LEU A 454 -5.52 -22.67 -0.22
N SER A 455 -4.39 -21.98 -0.11
CA SER A 455 -3.18 -22.52 0.47
C SER A 455 -3.35 -22.78 1.98
N GLU A 456 -2.49 -23.61 2.55
CA GLU A 456 -2.47 -23.87 4.00
C GLU A 456 -2.31 -22.57 4.82
N GLY A 457 -1.43 -21.66 4.37
CA GLY A 457 -1.24 -20.37 5.03
C GLY A 457 -2.49 -19.48 4.99
N GLU A 458 -3.26 -19.49 3.90
CA GLU A 458 -4.53 -18.76 3.78
C GLU A 458 -5.62 -19.37 4.67
N ARG A 459 -5.69 -20.70 4.77
CA ARG A 459 -6.62 -21.39 5.69
C ARG A 459 -6.33 -21.03 7.14
N ASN A 460 -5.07 -21.15 7.56
CA ASN A 460 -4.64 -20.79 8.91
C ASN A 460 -4.90 -19.31 9.22
N PHE A 461 -4.69 -18.42 8.24
CA PHE A 461 -5.02 -17.00 8.38
C PHE A 461 -6.52 -16.79 8.64
N LEU A 462 -7.40 -17.43 7.87
CA LEU A 462 -8.86 -17.26 8.01
C LEU A 462 -9.40 -17.80 9.35
N VAL A 463 -8.82 -18.88 9.88
CA VAL A 463 -9.20 -19.41 11.19
C VAL A 463 -8.78 -18.47 12.33
N ALA A 464 -7.57 -17.90 12.24
CA ALA A 464 -7.01 -17.00 13.24
C ALA A 464 -7.41 -15.52 13.06
N ALA A 465 -8.12 -15.17 11.99
CA ALA A 465 -8.43 -13.77 11.65
C ALA A 465 -9.26 -13.08 12.75
N PRO A 466 -8.86 -11.89 13.21
CA PRO A 466 -9.71 -11.04 14.04
C PRO A 466 -10.99 -10.62 13.30
N GLN A 467 -11.98 -10.11 14.06
CA GLN A 467 -13.19 -9.55 13.49
C GLN A 467 -12.88 -8.45 12.45
N GLY A 468 -13.56 -8.50 11.30
CA GLY A 468 -13.37 -7.57 10.19
C GLY A 468 -12.09 -7.79 9.39
N GLN A 469 -11.37 -8.88 9.63
CA GLN A 469 -10.25 -9.30 8.76
C GLN A 469 -10.63 -10.55 7.97
N GLY A 470 -10.05 -10.65 6.78
CA GLY A 470 -10.32 -11.76 5.88
C GLY A 470 -9.45 -11.76 4.64
N LEU A 471 -9.81 -12.63 3.72
CA LEU A 471 -9.16 -12.79 2.42
C LEU A 471 -10.10 -12.31 1.33
N LEU A 472 -9.64 -11.38 0.52
CA LEU A 472 -10.33 -10.89 -0.67
C LEU A 472 -9.75 -11.58 -1.92
N LEU A 473 -10.61 -12.17 -2.73
CA LEU A 473 -10.26 -12.76 -4.02
C LEU A 473 -10.99 -11.98 -5.13
N VAL A 474 -10.25 -11.44 -6.10
CA VAL A 474 -10.80 -10.68 -7.21
C VAL A 474 -10.07 -11.03 -8.49
N GLY A 475 -10.76 -11.59 -9.48
CA GLY A 475 -10.21 -11.84 -10.81
C GLY A 475 -8.94 -12.71 -10.85
N GLY A 476 -8.69 -13.52 -9.82
CA GLY A 476 -7.48 -14.33 -9.68
C GLY A 476 -6.42 -13.73 -8.74
N GLU A 477 -6.51 -12.46 -8.37
CA GLU A 477 -5.68 -11.85 -7.35
C GLU A 477 -6.24 -12.13 -5.95
N ARG A 478 -5.36 -12.15 -4.95
CA ARG A 478 -5.71 -12.43 -3.55
C ARG A 478 -5.01 -11.45 -2.63
N ALA A 479 -5.75 -10.93 -1.65
CA ALA A 479 -5.20 -10.06 -0.62
C ALA A 479 -5.80 -10.34 0.74
N ALA A 480 -4.96 -10.45 1.76
CA ALA A 480 -5.41 -10.37 3.14
C ALA A 480 -5.78 -8.91 3.45
N LEU A 481 -6.99 -8.67 3.95
CA LEU A 481 -7.46 -7.32 4.22
C LEU A 481 -8.08 -7.18 5.62
N LYS A 482 -8.09 -5.94 6.09
CA LYS A 482 -8.87 -5.48 7.23
C LYS A 482 -9.86 -4.43 6.75
N VAL A 483 -11.13 -4.65 6.99
CA VAL A 483 -12.17 -3.66 6.75
C VAL A 483 -11.96 -2.47 7.71
N VAL A 484 -11.90 -1.27 7.17
CA VAL A 484 -11.74 -0.03 7.94
C VAL A 484 -12.88 0.90 7.62
N THR A 485 -13.40 1.60 8.61
CA THR A 485 -14.51 2.54 8.48
C THR A 485 -14.17 3.84 9.17
N SER A 486 -14.78 4.93 8.73
CA SER A 486 -14.83 6.19 9.45
C SER A 486 -15.73 6.07 10.70
N GLN A 487 -15.70 7.05 11.60
CA GLN A 487 -16.59 7.07 12.77
C GLN A 487 -18.07 7.11 12.35
N LEU A 488 -18.40 7.86 11.30
CA LEU A 488 -19.76 7.95 10.76
C LEU A 488 -20.22 6.58 10.23
N GLU A 489 -19.43 5.94 9.37
CA GLU A 489 -19.73 4.61 8.86
C GLU A 489 -19.86 3.60 10.01
N HIS A 490 -18.98 3.67 11.01
CA HIS A 490 -19.02 2.79 12.18
C HIS A 490 -20.37 2.89 12.88
N GLY A 491 -20.85 4.12 13.17
CA GLY A 491 -22.15 4.33 13.79
C GLY A 491 -23.34 3.75 13.02
N LEU A 492 -23.25 3.72 11.68
CA LEU A 492 -24.31 3.17 10.84
C LEU A 492 -24.20 1.65 10.65
N CYS A 493 -23.01 1.10 10.72
CA CYS A 493 -22.76 -0.33 10.45
C CYS A 493 -22.86 -1.22 11.68
N VAL A 494 -22.74 -0.68 12.90
CA VAL A 494 -22.81 -1.47 14.14
C VAL A 494 -24.24 -2.01 14.34
N THR A 495 -24.33 -3.31 14.59
CA THR A 495 -25.58 -4.04 14.84
C THR A 495 -25.81 -4.27 16.33
N ASP A 496 -24.75 -4.32 17.16
CA ASP A 496 -24.86 -4.57 18.60
C ASP A 496 -25.61 -3.43 19.31
N PRO A 497 -26.76 -3.70 19.94
CA PRO A 497 -27.54 -2.69 20.67
C PRO A 497 -26.73 -1.96 21.75
N ALA A 498 -25.82 -2.65 22.43
CA ALA A 498 -24.98 -2.06 23.47
C ALA A 498 -23.98 -1.07 22.89
N ALA A 499 -23.38 -1.42 21.75
CA ALA A 499 -22.46 -0.53 21.05
C ALA A 499 -23.16 0.65 20.37
N GLN A 500 -24.42 0.50 19.95
CA GLN A 500 -25.24 1.59 19.39
C GLN A 500 -25.52 2.69 20.43
N LEU A 501 -25.81 2.33 21.67
CA LEU A 501 -26.02 3.29 22.77
C LEU A 501 -24.77 4.12 23.05
N VAL A 502 -23.57 3.57 22.89
CA VAL A 502 -22.29 4.28 23.08
C VAL A 502 -21.98 5.20 21.91
N ALA A 503 -22.38 4.83 20.69
CA ALA A 503 -22.13 5.63 19.48
C ALA A 503 -23.04 6.86 19.36
N VAL A 504 -24.25 6.82 19.96
CA VAL A 504 -25.20 7.95 19.99
C VAL A 504 -24.82 9.01 21.03
N ASN A 505 -24.06 8.63 22.06
CA ASN A 505 -23.67 9.53 23.17
C ASN A 505 -22.27 10.16 23.00
N ARG A 506 -21.64 10.05 21.85
CA ARG A 506 -20.38 10.69 21.45
C ARG A 506 -20.59 11.58 20.23
#